data_b747bc09e794f3d4d74dbd4ec71967a8
#
_entry.id   b747bc09e794f3d4d74dbd4ec71967a8
#
_cell.length_a   1.000
_cell.length_b   1.000
_cell.length_c   1.000
_cell.angle_alpha   90.00
_cell.angle_beta   90.00
_cell.angle_gamma   90.00
#
_symmetry.space_group_name_H-M   'P 1'
#
loop_
_entity.id
_entity.type
_entity.pdbx_description
1 polymer ?
#
loop_
_entity_poly.entity_id
_entity_poly.type
_entity_poly.pdbx_seq_one_letter_code
_entity_poly.pdbx_strand_id
1 'polypeptide(L)'
;MAETIREEREKSKLLERYFVSYEKYTEFLDKTDYSGVDRKLIEDFLKLGSLDECRLFIEEYFAAVGENNYKSLLLRQYMVMDIFYCVQEFLKGINVNTDEIPPERKDIKLIPKAITNVETTLMYLTDLFIFALTMRDRASNDRYGTLIRDAKDYIAQNYSNSDFSLNMIATHIGVSPSYFSSIFKQETGQSFVEYLTKSRIDKACGLLKCTTLRTAEIGERVGYNDPHYFSSTFKKITGQSPKEFKAKEVKNES
;
A
#
# COMPACT_ATOMS: atom_id res chain seq x y z
N MET A 1 -43.19 -37.24 -21.62
CA MET A 1 -43.20 -36.86 -23.06
C MET A 1 -43.65 -35.41 -23.28
N ALA A 2 -44.80 -34.93 -22.77
CA ALA A 2 -45.23 -33.52 -22.95
C ALA A 2 -44.39 -32.50 -22.22
N GLU A 3 -43.87 -32.83 -21.04
CA GLU A 3 -43.00 -31.98 -20.20
C GLU A 3 -41.60 -31.83 -20.85
N THR A 4 -41.05 -32.91 -21.36
CA THR A 4 -39.75 -32.93 -22.08
C THR A 4 -39.77 -32.06 -23.33
N ILE A 5 -40.87 -32.10 -24.10
CA ILE A 5 -41.07 -31.25 -25.30
C ILE A 5 -41.23 -29.76 -24.92
N ARG A 6 -41.78 -29.47 -23.76
CA ARG A 6 -41.92 -28.11 -23.27
C ARG A 6 -40.60 -27.53 -22.81
N GLU A 7 -39.77 -28.31 -22.12
CA GLU A 7 -38.41 -27.92 -21.72
C GLU A 7 -37.48 -27.72 -22.92
N GLU A 8 -37.55 -28.57 -23.94
CA GLU A 8 -36.77 -28.38 -25.16
C GLU A 8 -37.18 -27.14 -25.95
N ARG A 9 -38.49 -26.83 -26.01
CA ARG A 9 -38.96 -25.58 -26.63
C ARG A 9 -38.55 -24.32 -25.84
N GLU A 10 -38.51 -24.37 -24.53
CA GLU A 10 -38.03 -23.24 -23.70
C GLU A 10 -36.52 -23.05 -23.84
N LYS A 11 -35.75 -24.15 -23.90
CA LYS A 11 -34.30 -24.10 -24.18
C LYS A 11 -34.02 -23.56 -25.60
N SER A 12 -34.79 -23.97 -26.59
CA SER A 12 -34.65 -23.48 -27.98
C SER A 12 -34.94 -21.98 -28.07
N LYS A 13 -36.01 -21.48 -27.41
CA LYS A 13 -36.32 -20.05 -27.37
C LYS A 13 -35.29 -19.24 -26.57
N LEU A 14 -34.68 -19.84 -25.57
CA LEU A 14 -33.61 -19.20 -24.81
C LEU A 14 -32.34 -19.08 -25.66
N LEU A 15 -31.99 -20.15 -26.41
CA LEU A 15 -30.87 -20.17 -27.34
C LEU A 15 -31.06 -19.19 -28.51
N GLU A 16 -32.26 -19.14 -29.12
CA GLU A 16 -32.57 -18.15 -30.15
C GLU A 16 -32.45 -16.71 -29.65
N ARG A 17 -32.88 -16.40 -28.43
CA ARG A 17 -32.66 -15.11 -27.81
C ARG A 17 -31.18 -14.81 -27.57
N TYR A 18 -30.40 -15.80 -27.19
CA TYR A 18 -28.95 -15.67 -27.00
C TYR A 18 -28.25 -15.47 -28.36
N PHE A 19 -28.63 -16.20 -29.40
CA PHE A 19 -28.03 -16.05 -30.75
C PHE A 19 -28.37 -14.70 -31.39
N VAL A 20 -29.61 -14.24 -31.30
CA VAL A 20 -29.99 -12.90 -31.79
C VAL A 20 -29.28 -11.79 -30.98
N SER A 21 -29.05 -12.01 -29.71
CA SER A 21 -28.25 -11.10 -28.87
C SER A 21 -26.78 -11.13 -29.26
N TYR A 22 -26.24 -12.32 -29.60
CA TYR A 22 -24.85 -12.50 -30.00
C TYR A 22 -24.57 -11.91 -31.39
N GLU A 23 -25.44 -12.11 -32.36
CA GLU A 23 -25.31 -11.49 -33.69
C GLU A 23 -25.36 -9.97 -33.64
N LYS A 24 -26.29 -9.40 -32.89
CA LYS A 24 -26.33 -7.96 -32.64
C LYS A 24 -25.09 -7.45 -31.90
N TYR A 25 -24.55 -8.26 -31.02
CA TYR A 25 -23.33 -7.94 -30.28
C TYR A 25 -22.11 -7.95 -31.21
N THR A 26 -21.95 -8.97 -32.07
CA THR A 26 -20.86 -9.05 -33.06
C THR A 26 -20.96 -7.95 -34.11
N GLU A 27 -22.15 -7.66 -34.63
CA GLU A 27 -22.38 -6.56 -35.58
C GLU A 27 -22.06 -5.19 -34.93
N PHE A 28 -22.34 -5.04 -33.67
CA PHE A 28 -21.97 -3.83 -32.90
C PHE A 28 -20.45 -3.75 -32.70
N LEU A 29 -19.80 -4.86 -32.34
CA LEU A 29 -18.35 -4.92 -32.19
C LEU A 29 -17.61 -4.58 -33.49
N ASP A 30 -18.08 -5.13 -34.63
CA ASP A 30 -17.48 -4.87 -35.93
C ASP A 30 -17.61 -3.40 -36.39
N LYS A 31 -18.61 -2.67 -35.88
CA LYS A 31 -18.87 -1.27 -36.23
C LYS A 31 -18.30 -0.27 -35.24
N THR A 32 -17.77 -0.74 -34.11
CA THR A 32 -17.30 0.13 -33.02
C THR A 32 -15.78 0.19 -33.02
N ASP A 33 -15.23 1.40 -33.03
CA ASP A 33 -13.80 1.61 -32.85
C ASP A 33 -13.44 1.47 -31.36
N TYR A 34 -12.70 0.42 -31.03
CA TYR A 34 -12.21 0.13 -29.66
C TYR A 34 -10.79 0.63 -29.42
N SER A 35 -10.19 1.33 -30.39
CA SER A 35 -8.79 1.77 -30.27
C SER A 35 -8.52 2.65 -29.05
N GLY A 36 -9.57 3.30 -28.52
CA GLY A 36 -9.49 4.09 -27.30
C GLY A 36 -9.63 3.30 -25.99
N VAL A 37 -9.98 1.98 -26.06
CA VAL A 37 -10.09 1.15 -24.85
C VAL A 37 -8.72 0.51 -24.57
N ASP A 38 -7.94 1.13 -23.70
CA ASP A 38 -6.61 0.66 -23.33
C ASP A 38 -6.58 0.24 -21.85
N ARG A 39 -6.58 -1.06 -21.61
CA ARG A 39 -6.52 -1.66 -20.27
C ARG A 39 -5.23 -1.27 -19.53
N LYS A 40 -4.13 -1.07 -20.24
CA LYS A 40 -2.86 -0.68 -19.66
C LYS A 40 -2.94 0.71 -19.01
N LEU A 41 -3.69 1.64 -19.59
CA LEU A 41 -3.93 2.96 -18.98
C LEU A 41 -4.64 2.84 -17.62
N ILE A 42 -5.62 1.95 -17.53
CA ILE A 42 -6.33 1.65 -16.28
C ILE A 42 -5.37 1.09 -15.24
N GLU A 43 -4.58 0.08 -15.62
CA GLU A 43 -3.60 -0.56 -14.72
C GLU A 43 -2.53 0.42 -14.24
N ASP A 44 -2.02 1.28 -15.13
CA ASP A 44 -1.01 2.27 -14.80
C ASP A 44 -1.59 3.36 -13.89
N PHE A 45 -2.83 3.81 -14.14
CA PHE A 45 -3.50 4.76 -13.26
C PHE A 45 -3.77 4.18 -11.86
N LEU A 46 -4.20 2.91 -11.75
CA LEU A 46 -4.37 2.24 -10.46
C LEU A 46 -3.07 2.16 -9.66
N LYS A 47 -1.92 2.05 -10.33
CA LYS A 47 -0.60 2.00 -9.69
C LYS A 47 -0.06 3.37 -9.30
N LEU A 48 -0.24 4.38 -10.15
CA LEU A 48 0.48 5.65 -10.11
C LEU A 48 -0.41 6.88 -9.91
N GLY A 49 -1.71 6.79 -10.20
CA GLY A 49 -2.66 7.90 -10.12
C GLY A 49 -2.96 8.36 -8.70
N SER A 50 -3.51 9.55 -8.56
CA SER A 50 -3.93 10.16 -7.30
C SER A 50 -5.45 10.22 -7.14
N LEU A 51 -5.93 10.38 -5.91
CA LEU A 51 -7.36 10.37 -5.59
C LEU A 51 -8.13 11.52 -6.24
N ASP A 52 -7.52 12.68 -6.34
CA ASP A 52 -8.08 13.89 -6.94
C ASP A 52 -8.16 13.82 -8.48
N GLU A 53 -7.36 12.97 -9.11
CA GLU A 53 -7.36 12.76 -10.56
C GLU A 53 -8.40 11.73 -11.03
N CYS A 54 -9.00 10.92 -10.13
CA CYS A 54 -9.89 9.81 -10.51
C CYS A 54 -11.01 10.23 -11.45
N ARG A 55 -11.70 11.34 -11.15
CA ARG A 55 -12.82 11.82 -11.97
C ARG A 55 -12.37 12.24 -13.37
N LEU A 56 -11.30 13.02 -13.43
CA LEU A 56 -10.75 13.53 -14.68
C LEU A 56 -10.24 12.37 -15.56
N PHE A 57 -9.50 11.44 -14.96
CA PHE A 57 -9.01 10.25 -15.66
C PHE A 57 -10.14 9.46 -16.33
N ILE A 58 -11.23 9.22 -15.63
CA ILE A 58 -12.37 8.45 -16.17
C ILE A 58 -13.08 9.23 -17.27
N GLU A 59 -13.27 10.54 -17.11
CA GLU A 59 -13.85 11.39 -18.14
C GLU A 59 -13.02 11.40 -19.42
N GLU A 60 -11.69 11.52 -19.30
CA GLU A 60 -10.77 11.47 -20.44
C GLU A 60 -10.72 10.08 -21.08
N TYR A 61 -10.72 9.02 -20.27
CA TYR A 61 -10.76 7.63 -20.76
C TYR A 61 -12.03 7.36 -21.58
N PHE A 62 -13.19 7.83 -21.12
CA PHE A 62 -14.43 7.73 -21.87
C PHE A 62 -14.45 8.62 -23.12
N ALA A 63 -13.89 9.82 -23.04
CA ALA A 63 -13.78 10.72 -24.19
C ALA A 63 -12.91 10.13 -25.30
N ALA A 64 -11.82 9.42 -24.95
CA ALA A 64 -10.94 8.75 -25.91
C ALA A 64 -11.65 7.66 -26.75
N VAL A 65 -12.67 7.02 -26.18
CA VAL A 65 -13.48 6.02 -26.89
C VAL A 65 -14.45 6.67 -27.89
N GLY A 66 -14.68 7.97 -27.80
CA GLY A 66 -15.56 8.74 -28.68
C GLY A 66 -16.95 8.96 -28.11
N GLU A 67 -17.42 10.19 -28.18
CA GLU A 67 -18.66 10.64 -27.51
C GLU A 67 -19.92 9.86 -27.92
N ASN A 68 -20.03 9.46 -29.18
CA ASN A 68 -21.15 8.67 -29.65
C ASN A 68 -21.11 7.22 -29.18
N ASN A 69 -19.93 6.70 -28.94
CA ASN A 69 -19.70 5.31 -28.54
C ASN A 69 -20.10 5.08 -27.09
N TYR A 70 -19.65 5.91 -26.14
CA TYR A 70 -20.00 5.69 -24.72
C TYR A 70 -21.46 6.05 -24.39
N LYS A 71 -22.20 6.73 -25.26
CA LYS A 71 -23.66 6.89 -25.16
C LYS A 71 -24.39 5.57 -25.37
N SER A 72 -23.80 4.61 -26.08
CA SER A 72 -24.33 3.25 -26.22
C SER A 72 -24.32 2.53 -24.87
N LEU A 73 -25.48 2.01 -24.45
CA LEU A 73 -25.59 1.22 -23.22
C LEU A 73 -24.69 -0.02 -23.27
N LEU A 74 -24.62 -0.65 -24.42
CA LEU A 74 -23.83 -1.88 -24.62
C LEU A 74 -22.32 -1.62 -24.43
N LEU A 75 -21.81 -0.54 -25.01
CA LEU A 75 -20.39 -0.19 -24.87
C LEU A 75 -20.07 0.26 -23.44
N ARG A 76 -20.95 1.05 -22.82
CA ARG A 76 -20.78 1.38 -21.38
C ARG A 76 -20.73 0.12 -20.53
N GLN A 77 -21.62 -0.83 -20.79
CA GLN A 77 -21.62 -2.11 -20.07
C GLN A 77 -20.31 -2.86 -20.24
N TYR A 78 -19.79 -2.93 -21.46
CA TYR A 78 -18.49 -3.56 -21.74
C TYR A 78 -17.35 -2.86 -20.98
N MET A 79 -17.23 -1.53 -21.12
CA MET A 79 -16.17 -0.75 -20.49
C MET A 79 -16.21 -0.85 -18.95
N VAL A 80 -17.40 -0.73 -18.37
CA VAL A 80 -17.57 -0.86 -16.92
C VAL A 80 -17.17 -2.24 -16.42
N MET A 81 -17.50 -3.29 -17.17
CA MET A 81 -17.13 -4.65 -16.83
C MET A 81 -15.61 -4.86 -16.90
N ASP A 82 -14.97 -4.37 -17.96
CA ASP A 82 -13.51 -4.47 -18.10
C ASP A 82 -12.78 -3.70 -16.98
N ILE A 83 -13.19 -2.46 -16.71
CA ILE A 83 -12.65 -1.66 -15.61
C ILE A 83 -12.89 -2.35 -14.26
N PHE A 84 -14.09 -2.87 -14.03
CA PHE A 84 -14.42 -3.58 -12.79
C PHE A 84 -13.48 -4.77 -12.56
N TYR A 85 -13.26 -5.59 -13.58
CA TYR A 85 -12.32 -6.73 -13.46
C TYR A 85 -10.88 -6.28 -13.27
N CYS A 86 -10.41 -5.22 -13.96
CA CYS A 86 -9.10 -4.64 -13.71
C CYS A 86 -8.92 -4.22 -12.25
N VAL A 87 -9.92 -3.53 -11.68
CA VAL A 87 -9.89 -3.11 -10.27
C VAL A 87 -9.89 -4.32 -9.33
N GLN A 88 -10.70 -5.35 -9.59
CA GLN A 88 -10.72 -6.56 -8.75
C GLN A 88 -9.37 -7.29 -8.78
N GLU A 89 -8.76 -7.43 -9.95
CA GLU A 89 -7.43 -8.04 -10.07
C GLU A 89 -6.35 -7.20 -9.38
N PHE A 90 -6.42 -5.88 -9.51
CA PHE A 90 -5.51 -4.97 -8.83
C PHE A 90 -5.61 -5.12 -7.30
N LEU A 91 -6.83 -5.07 -6.74
CA LEU A 91 -7.07 -5.23 -5.29
C LEU A 91 -6.56 -6.58 -4.77
N LYS A 92 -6.77 -7.65 -5.54
CA LYS A 92 -6.23 -8.98 -5.24
C LYS A 92 -4.70 -8.97 -5.27
N GLY A 93 -4.10 -8.30 -6.24
CA GLY A 93 -2.64 -8.18 -6.38
C GLY A 93 -1.95 -7.47 -5.22
N ILE A 94 -2.63 -6.54 -4.55
CA ILE A 94 -2.16 -5.86 -3.34
C ILE A 94 -2.64 -6.54 -2.05
N ASN A 95 -3.17 -7.76 -2.12
CA ASN A 95 -3.63 -8.58 -0.99
C ASN A 95 -4.73 -7.93 -0.13
N VAL A 96 -5.61 -7.12 -0.72
CA VAL A 96 -6.80 -6.63 -0.02
C VAL A 96 -7.73 -7.80 0.27
N ASN A 97 -8.13 -7.93 1.54
CA ASN A 97 -9.09 -8.96 1.93
C ASN A 97 -10.44 -8.70 1.27
N THR A 98 -10.99 -9.70 0.57
CA THR A 98 -12.29 -9.61 -0.10
C THR A 98 -13.44 -9.26 0.83
N ASP A 99 -13.32 -9.56 2.13
CA ASP A 99 -14.34 -9.22 3.13
C ASP A 99 -14.35 -7.72 3.46
N GLU A 100 -13.26 -7.01 3.21
CA GLU A 100 -13.16 -5.55 3.36
C GLU A 100 -13.76 -4.78 2.17
N ILE A 101 -14.02 -5.47 1.05
CA ILE A 101 -14.62 -4.85 -0.13
C ILE A 101 -16.15 -4.80 0.05
N PRO A 102 -16.76 -3.59 0.07
CA PRO A 102 -18.20 -3.46 0.18
C PRO A 102 -18.94 -4.21 -0.94
N PRO A 103 -20.12 -4.80 -0.66
CA PRO A 103 -20.90 -5.55 -1.67
C PRO A 103 -21.12 -4.77 -2.96
N GLU A 104 -21.34 -3.46 -2.87
CA GLU A 104 -21.59 -2.56 -4.00
C GLU A 104 -20.39 -2.48 -4.96
N ARG A 105 -19.19 -2.81 -4.48
CA ARG A 105 -17.93 -2.74 -5.22
C ARG A 105 -17.34 -4.09 -5.61
N LYS A 106 -17.99 -5.19 -5.19
CA LYS A 106 -17.58 -6.56 -5.56
C LYS A 106 -18.69 -7.37 -6.23
N ASP A 107 -19.97 -6.98 -6.09
CA ASP A 107 -21.08 -7.71 -6.68
C ASP A 107 -21.42 -7.15 -8.08
N ILE A 108 -21.02 -7.90 -9.09
CA ILE A 108 -21.28 -7.62 -10.50
C ILE A 108 -22.79 -7.43 -10.80
N LYS A 109 -23.69 -8.02 -10.00
CA LYS A 109 -25.13 -7.92 -10.19
C LYS A 109 -25.68 -6.51 -9.93
N LEU A 110 -24.90 -5.67 -9.26
CA LEU A 110 -25.27 -4.28 -8.96
C LEU A 110 -24.89 -3.31 -10.09
N ILE A 111 -23.95 -3.69 -10.97
CA ILE A 111 -23.48 -2.88 -12.09
C ILE A 111 -24.62 -2.41 -13.00
N PRO A 112 -25.62 -3.23 -13.40
CA PRO A 112 -26.71 -2.76 -14.27
C PRO A 112 -27.47 -1.56 -13.73
N LYS A 113 -27.56 -1.39 -12.42
CA LYS A 113 -28.18 -0.22 -11.78
C LYS A 113 -27.31 1.04 -11.88
N ALA A 114 -26.00 0.87 -11.84
CA ALA A 114 -25.03 1.96 -11.89
C ALA A 114 -24.86 2.54 -13.30
N ILE A 115 -25.11 1.76 -14.37
CA ILE A 115 -24.85 2.13 -15.76
C ILE A 115 -26.09 2.63 -16.53
N THR A 116 -27.13 3.08 -15.83
CA THR A 116 -28.39 3.51 -16.46
C THR A 116 -28.22 4.72 -17.40
N ASN A 117 -27.33 5.63 -17.06
CA ASN A 117 -26.94 6.77 -17.89
C ASN A 117 -25.44 7.07 -17.74
N VAL A 118 -24.92 8.01 -18.55
CA VAL A 118 -23.50 8.37 -18.55
C VAL A 118 -23.07 8.89 -17.19
N GLU A 119 -23.80 9.81 -16.60
CA GLU A 119 -23.43 10.45 -15.32
C GLU A 119 -23.34 9.43 -14.17
N THR A 120 -24.35 8.57 -14.03
CA THR A 120 -24.29 7.51 -13.00
C THR A 120 -23.17 6.52 -13.22
N THR A 121 -22.80 6.27 -14.49
CA THR A 121 -21.66 5.42 -14.85
C THR A 121 -20.34 6.07 -14.42
N LEU A 122 -20.15 7.34 -14.74
CA LEU A 122 -18.95 8.09 -14.34
C LEU A 122 -18.83 8.18 -12.82
N MET A 123 -19.93 8.43 -12.11
CA MET A 123 -19.93 8.43 -10.64
C MET A 123 -19.53 7.08 -10.06
N TYR A 124 -20.14 5.99 -10.55
CA TYR A 124 -19.82 4.63 -10.09
C TYR A 124 -18.34 4.29 -10.29
N LEU A 125 -17.80 4.57 -11.47
CA LEU A 125 -16.40 4.30 -11.76
C LEU A 125 -15.45 5.19 -10.94
N THR A 126 -15.80 6.47 -10.77
CA THR A 126 -15.03 7.37 -9.90
C THR A 126 -14.95 6.84 -8.48
N ASP A 127 -16.08 6.43 -7.90
CA ASP A 127 -16.12 5.83 -6.56
C ASP A 127 -15.35 4.51 -6.48
N LEU A 128 -15.39 3.71 -7.54
CA LEU A 128 -14.64 2.45 -7.62
C LEU A 128 -13.13 2.69 -7.63
N PHE A 129 -12.65 3.69 -8.39
CA PHE A 129 -11.24 4.06 -8.44
C PHE A 129 -10.77 4.68 -7.13
N ILE A 130 -11.53 5.63 -6.56
CA ILE A 130 -11.22 6.22 -5.24
C ILE A 130 -11.07 5.12 -4.19
N PHE A 131 -11.96 4.14 -4.19
CA PHE A 131 -11.85 2.99 -3.29
C PHE A 131 -10.57 2.19 -3.54
N ALA A 132 -10.26 1.85 -4.80
CA ALA A 132 -9.08 1.07 -5.15
C ALA A 132 -7.78 1.78 -4.75
N LEU A 133 -7.65 3.09 -5.04
CA LEU A 133 -6.50 3.89 -4.65
C LEU A 133 -6.39 4.04 -3.13
N THR A 134 -7.50 4.22 -2.42
CA THR A 134 -7.52 4.25 -0.95
C THR A 134 -7.00 2.94 -0.35
N MET A 135 -7.41 1.79 -0.91
CA MET A 135 -6.92 0.48 -0.47
C MET A 135 -5.43 0.30 -0.79
N ARG A 136 -4.97 0.76 -1.96
CA ARG A 136 -3.55 0.78 -2.32
C ARG A 136 -2.70 1.54 -1.30
N ASP A 137 -3.13 2.75 -0.99
CA ASP A 137 -2.38 3.63 -0.09
C ASP A 137 -2.37 3.07 1.34
N ARG A 138 -3.50 2.49 1.78
CA ARG A 138 -3.60 1.79 3.07
C ARG A 138 -2.68 0.56 3.12
N ALA A 139 -2.73 -0.31 2.12
CA ALA A 139 -1.87 -1.50 2.04
C ALA A 139 -0.38 -1.14 2.02
N SER A 140 -0.03 -0.03 1.35
CA SER A 140 1.32 0.54 1.35
C SER A 140 1.73 1.00 2.75
N ASN A 141 0.90 1.77 3.42
CA ASN A 141 1.15 2.27 4.78
C ASN A 141 1.26 1.12 5.81
N ASP A 142 0.39 0.11 5.73
CA ASP A 142 0.44 -1.06 6.61
C ASP A 142 1.74 -1.86 6.40
N ARG A 143 2.19 -1.99 5.16
CA ARG A 143 3.47 -2.62 4.83
C ARG A 143 4.65 -1.83 5.39
N TYR A 144 4.65 -0.50 5.24
CA TYR A 144 5.70 0.35 5.81
C TYR A 144 5.68 0.32 7.34
N GLY A 145 4.53 0.40 7.95
CA GLY A 145 4.38 0.30 9.40
C GLY A 145 4.93 -1.00 9.98
N THR A 146 4.65 -2.14 9.31
CA THR A 146 5.20 -3.45 9.69
C THR A 146 6.72 -3.48 9.52
N LEU A 147 7.24 -3.05 8.38
CA LEU A 147 8.68 -3.00 8.09
C LEU A 147 9.43 -2.14 9.13
N ILE A 148 8.89 -0.97 9.49
CA ILE A 148 9.50 -0.08 10.48
C ILE A 148 9.44 -0.67 11.90
N ARG A 149 8.35 -1.35 12.25
CA ARG A 149 8.26 -2.05 13.54
C ARG A 149 9.31 -3.14 13.64
N ASP A 150 9.41 -4.01 12.64
CA ASP A 150 10.39 -5.08 12.59
C ASP A 150 11.83 -4.53 12.62
N ALA A 151 12.06 -3.39 11.94
CA ALA A 151 13.32 -2.67 12.01
C ALA A 151 13.66 -2.19 13.43
N LYS A 152 12.71 -1.56 14.13
CA LYS A 152 12.91 -1.08 15.49
C LYS A 152 13.18 -2.23 16.47
N ASP A 153 12.48 -3.35 16.31
CA ASP A 153 12.67 -4.55 17.12
C ASP A 153 14.06 -5.16 16.88
N TYR A 154 14.50 -5.23 15.63
CA TYR A 154 15.84 -5.71 15.28
C TYR A 154 16.95 -4.79 15.80
N ILE A 155 16.78 -3.47 15.74
CA ILE A 155 17.69 -2.50 16.37
C ILE A 155 17.73 -2.72 17.88
N ALA A 156 16.61 -2.90 18.54
CA ALA A 156 16.53 -3.11 19.99
C ALA A 156 17.22 -4.41 20.44
N GLN A 157 17.31 -5.41 19.58
CA GLN A 157 18.03 -6.66 19.83
C GLN A 157 19.52 -6.59 19.54
N ASN A 158 19.94 -5.72 18.61
CA ASN A 158 21.31 -5.70 18.06
C ASN A 158 22.09 -4.40 18.35
N TYR A 159 21.53 -3.45 19.08
CA TYR A 159 22.18 -2.14 19.33
C TYR A 159 23.54 -2.27 20.00
N SER A 160 23.78 -3.33 20.80
CA SER A 160 25.03 -3.58 21.49
C SER A 160 26.16 -4.12 20.60
N ASN A 161 25.85 -4.58 19.41
CA ASN A 161 26.85 -4.99 18.44
C ASN A 161 27.51 -3.74 17.82
N SER A 162 28.81 -3.57 18.03
CA SER A 162 29.58 -2.44 17.50
C SER A 162 29.60 -2.36 15.98
N ASP A 163 29.50 -3.51 15.30
CA ASP A 163 29.54 -3.61 13.84
C ASP A 163 28.14 -3.49 13.21
N PHE A 164 27.11 -3.30 14.03
CA PHE A 164 25.74 -3.20 13.55
C PHE A 164 25.56 -2.03 12.58
N SER A 165 25.15 -2.32 11.37
CA SER A 165 25.16 -1.40 10.23
C SER A 165 23.83 -1.35 9.49
N LEU A 166 23.68 -0.31 8.67
CA LEU A 166 22.54 -0.15 7.76
C LEU A 166 22.38 -1.36 6.82
N ASN A 167 23.49 -1.93 6.36
CA ASN A 167 23.44 -3.10 5.47
C ASN A 167 22.89 -4.33 6.19
N MET A 168 23.27 -4.56 7.44
CA MET A 168 22.77 -5.69 8.22
C MET A 168 21.27 -5.64 8.41
N ILE A 169 20.72 -4.49 8.80
CA ILE A 169 19.29 -4.36 8.99
C ILE A 169 18.52 -4.42 7.66
N ALA A 170 19.04 -3.81 6.60
CA ALA A 170 18.42 -3.87 5.27
C ALA A 170 18.36 -5.32 4.75
N THR A 171 19.42 -6.10 4.95
CA THR A 171 19.45 -7.53 4.62
C THR A 171 18.45 -8.33 5.45
N HIS A 172 18.37 -8.07 6.76
CA HIS A 172 17.41 -8.75 7.66
C HIS A 172 15.96 -8.53 7.21
N ILE A 173 15.62 -7.31 6.82
CA ILE A 173 14.26 -6.94 6.39
C ILE A 173 13.98 -7.33 4.92
N GLY A 174 15.01 -7.71 4.16
CA GLY A 174 14.87 -8.12 2.75
C GLY A 174 14.70 -6.97 1.77
N VAL A 175 15.32 -5.81 2.04
CA VAL A 175 15.26 -4.62 1.16
C VAL A 175 16.67 -4.08 0.87
N SER A 176 16.77 -3.19 -0.14
CA SER A 176 18.03 -2.51 -0.38
C SER A 176 18.35 -1.47 0.71
N PRO A 177 19.64 -1.23 1.06
CA PRO A 177 20.02 -0.23 2.06
C PRO A 177 19.51 1.17 1.75
N SER A 178 19.52 1.58 0.49
CA SER A 178 19.03 2.88 0.03
C SER A 178 17.52 3.03 0.27
N TYR A 179 16.75 2.01 -0.07
CA TYR A 179 15.30 1.98 0.13
C TYR A 179 14.95 2.00 1.62
N PHE A 180 15.61 1.16 2.42
CA PHE A 180 15.42 1.15 3.87
C PHE A 180 15.72 2.52 4.49
N SER A 181 16.86 3.13 4.14
CA SER A 181 17.27 4.45 4.67
C SER A 181 16.22 5.53 4.39
N SER A 182 15.66 5.57 3.17
CA SER A 182 14.65 6.53 2.78
C SER A 182 13.35 6.35 3.57
N ILE A 183 12.83 5.11 3.61
CA ILE A 183 11.57 4.81 4.31
C ILE A 183 11.73 5.00 5.82
N PHE A 184 12.85 4.53 6.41
CA PHE A 184 13.07 4.66 7.83
C PHE A 184 13.10 6.13 8.27
N LYS A 185 13.77 6.99 7.49
CA LYS A 185 13.78 8.44 7.75
C LYS A 185 12.42 9.08 7.56
N GLN A 186 11.68 8.70 6.54
CA GLN A 186 10.32 9.19 6.28
C GLN A 186 9.37 8.87 7.43
N GLU A 187 9.38 7.61 7.90
CA GLU A 187 8.44 7.12 8.91
C GLU A 187 8.83 7.48 10.35
N THR A 188 10.15 7.62 10.64
CA THR A 188 10.62 7.90 12.01
C THR A 188 11.05 9.35 12.22
N GLY A 189 11.20 10.14 11.14
CA GLY A 189 11.77 11.48 11.17
C GLY A 189 13.28 11.52 11.41
N GLN A 190 13.95 10.37 11.55
CA GLN A 190 15.38 10.23 11.88
C GLN A 190 16.07 9.25 10.96
N SER A 191 17.36 9.49 10.66
CA SER A 191 18.17 8.48 9.98
C SER A 191 18.38 7.25 10.89
N PHE A 192 18.71 6.11 10.29
CA PHE A 192 19.06 4.89 11.03
C PHE A 192 20.19 5.12 12.04
N VAL A 193 21.23 5.87 11.64
CA VAL A 193 22.40 6.16 12.50
C VAL A 193 21.99 7.02 13.69
N GLU A 194 21.15 8.04 13.50
CA GLU A 194 20.65 8.88 14.59
C GLU A 194 19.79 8.07 15.56
N TYR A 195 18.90 7.22 15.02
CA TYR A 195 18.04 6.36 15.83
C TYR A 195 18.84 5.33 16.64
N LEU A 196 19.80 4.64 16.01
CA LEU A 196 20.69 3.69 16.69
C LEU A 196 21.53 4.37 17.79
N THR A 197 22.10 5.53 17.45
CA THR A 197 22.88 6.32 18.42
C THR A 197 22.06 6.71 19.63
N LYS A 198 20.84 7.24 19.41
CA LYS A 198 19.92 7.59 20.50
C LYS A 198 19.57 6.36 21.33
N SER A 199 19.22 5.23 20.69
CA SER A 199 18.91 3.98 21.39
C SER A 199 20.06 3.50 22.28
N ARG A 200 21.29 3.58 21.80
CA ARG A 200 22.51 3.25 22.59
C ARG A 200 22.67 4.17 23.79
N ILE A 201 22.49 5.47 23.60
CA ILE A 201 22.63 6.46 24.70
C ILE A 201 21.50 6.28 25.74
N ASP A 202 20.26 6.05 25.31
CA ASP A 202 19.15 5.80 26.25
C ASP A 202 19.40 4.54 27.10
N LYS A 203 19.95 3.48 26.50
CA LYS A 203 20.38 2.27 27.23
C LYS A 203 21.56 2.56 28.18
N ALA A 204 22.51 3.37 27.76
CA ALA A 204 23.63 3.78 28.59
C ALA A 204 23.14 4.60 29.81
N CYS A 205 22.19 5.50 29.64
CA CYS A 205 21.58 6.23 30.75
C CYS A 205 20.96 5.29 31.80
N GLY A 206 20.23 4.25 31.32
CA GLY A 206 19.70 3.21 32.19
C GLY A 206 20.79 2.48 32.99
N LEU A 207 21.85 2.02 32.28
CA LEU A 207 22.97 1.33 32.96
C LEU A 207 23.75 2.21 33.95
N LEU A 208 23.91 3.50 33.63
CA LEU A 208 24.56 4.46 34.54
C LEU A 208 23.78 4.65 35.83
N LYS A 209 22.45 4.57 35.82
CA LYS A 209 21.57 4.67 36.97
C LYS A 209 21.59 3.42 37.85
N CYS A 210 21.46 2.25 37.26
CA CYS A 210 21.20 1.02 37.99
C CYS A 210 22.41 0.11 38.20
N THR A 211 23.64 0.53 37.79
CA THR A 211 24.85 -0.33 37.91
C THR A 211 26.05 0.42 38.47
N THR A 212 27.00 -0.34 39.07
CA THR A 212 28.29 0.17 39.53
C THR A 212 29.37 0.16 38.43
N LEU A 213 29.03 -0.27 37.21
CA LEU A 213 29.98 -0.38 36.09
C LEU A 213 30.69 0.94 35.82
N ARG A 214 31.93 0.83 35.31
CA ARG A 214 32.70 2.00 34.87
C ARG A 214 32.11 2.53 33.55
N THR A 215 32.25 3.82 33.28
CA THR A 215 31.72 4.45 32.05
C THR A 215 32.25 3.82 30.77
N ALA A 216 33.51 3.34 30.77
CA ALA A 216 34.08 2.65 29.61
C ALA A 216 33.40 1.29 29.36
N GLU A 217 33.13 0.52 30.43
CA GLU A 217 32.43 -0.77 30.35
C GLU A 217 30.99 -0.60 29.85
N ILE A 218 30.34 0.48 30.25
CA ILE A 218 28.99 0.81 29.78
C ILE A 218 29.03 1.17 28.28
N GLY A 219 30.02 1.96 27.84
CA GLY A 219 30.22 2.27 26.44
C GLY A 219 30.33 1.01 25.56
N GLU A 220 31.17 0.06 25.99
CA GLU A 220 31.34 -1.22 25.32
C GLU A 220 30.03 -2.04 25.28
N ARG A 221 29.32 -2.13 26.41
CA ARG A 221 28.04 -2.87 26.47
C ARG A 221 26.92 -2.32 25.61
N VAL A 222 26.97 -1.02 25.28
CA VAL A 222 25.99 -0.41 24.39
C VAL A 222 26.50 -0.26 22.96
N GLY A 223 27.62 -0.91 22.60
CA GLY A 223 28.10 -1.04 21.24
C GLY A 223 29.09 0.05 20.78
N TYR A 224 29.85 0.66 21.70
CA TYR A 224 30.94 1.57 21.34
C TYR A 224 32.29 0.93 21.63
N ASN A 225 33.15 0.79 20.61
CA ASN A 225 34.50 0.28 20.73
C ASN A 225 35.48 1.32 21.32
N ASP A 226 35.16 2.62 21.17
CA ASP A 226 35.99 3.73 21.66
C ASP A 226 35.29 4.46 22.81
N PRO A 227 35.86 4.40 24.04
CA PRO A 227 35.30 5.11 25.21
C PRO A 227 35.32 6.63 25.07
N HIS A 228 36.25 7.22 24.30
CA HIS A 228 36.28 8.67 24.06
C HIS A 228 35.14 9.08 23.11
N TYR A 229 34.92 8.32 22.06
CA TYR A 229 33.81 8.55 21.14
C TYR A 229 32.46 8.36 21.84
N PHE A 230 32.33 7.33 22.69
CA PHE A 230 31.15 7.17 23.55
C PHE A 230 30.90 8.39 24.41
N SER A 231 31.91 8.85 25.17
CA SER A 231 31.76 9.96 26.11
C SER A 231 31.40 11.27 25.41
N SER A 232 31.98 11.55 24.24
CA SER A 232 31.69 12.73 23.44
C SER A 232 30.28 12.68 22.85
N THR A 233 29.84 11.52 22.33
CA THR A 233 28.50 11.30 21.81
C THR A 233 27.45 11.40 22.89
N PHE A 234 27.69 10.80 24.06
CA PHE A 234 26.83 10.89 25.22
C PHE A 234 26.62 12.34 25.66
N LYS A 235 27.70 13.11 25.78
CA LYS A 235 27.63 14.54 26.12
C LYS A 235 26.88 15.36 25.08
N LYS A 236 27.07 15.06 23.81
CA LYS A 236 26.37 15.73 22.70
C LYS A 236 24.85 15.54 22.79
N ILE A 237 24.39 14.35 23.17
CA ILE A 237 22.96 14.01 23.21
C ILE A 237 22.30 14.41 24.55
N THR A 238 22.99 14.19 25.68
CA THR A 238 22.41 14.41 27.01
C THR A 238 22.77 15.78 27.64
N GLY A 239 23.72 16.51 27.05
CA GLY A 239 24.22 17.79 27.58
C GLY A 239 25.29 17.63 28.66
N GLN A 240 25.56 16.46 29.21
CA GLN A 240 26.52 16.18 30.27
C GLN A 240 27.34 14.92 30.00
N SER A 241 28.55 14.84 30.58
CA SER A 241 29.37 13.64 30.42
C SER A 241 28.75 12.44 31.17
N PRO A 242 29.09 11.19 30.79
CA PRO A 242 28.62 10.01 31.53
C PRO A 242 28.95 10.02 33.03
N LYS A 243 30.12 10.58 33.41
CA LYS A 243 30.53 10.73 34.82
C LYS A 243 29.67 11.71 35.56
N GLU A 244 29.40 12.89 34.99
CA GLU A 244 28.51 13.92 35.55
C GLU A 244 27.10 13.39 35.70
N PHE A 245 26.58 12.70 34.68
CA PHE A 245 25.26 12.08 34.70
C PHE A 245 25.15 11.08 35.87
N LYS A 246 26.12 10.16 36.00
CA LYS A 246 26.14 9.17 37.10
C LYS A 246 26.21 9.82 38.49
N ALA A 247 27.07 10.85 38.65
CA ALA A 247 27.23 11.55 39.92
C ALA A 247 25.98 12.30 40.37
N LYS A 248 25.18 12.82 39.40
CA LYS A 248 23.94 13.53 39.70
C LYS A 248 22.82 12.57 40.13
N GLU A 249 22.72 11.42 39.52
CA GLU A 249 21.72 10.40 39.89
C GLU A 249 21.97 9.83 41.27
N VAL A 250 23.21 9.56 41.66
CA VAL A 250 23.58 9.09 43.02
C VAL A 250 23.19 10.12 44.08
N LYS A 251 23.25 11.42 43.77
CA LYS A 251 22.83 12.49 44.71
C LYS A 251 21.33 12.64 44.86
N ASN A 252 20.55 12.23 43.87
CA ASN A 252 19.09 12.31 43.87
C ASN A 252 18.43 11.14 44.64
N GLU A 253 19.18 10.06 44.88
CA GLU A 253 18.71 8.86 45.61
C GLU A 253 19.16 8.86 47.11
N SER A 254 19.92 9.87 47.53
CA SER A 254 20.37 10.06 48.93
C SER A 254 19.60 11.16 49.62
#